data_34c8d43d2a6bd9022ecd73281a8d23bd
#
_entry.id   34c8d43d2a6bd9022ecd73281a8d23bd
#
_cell.length_a   1.000
_cell.length_b   1.000
_cell.length_c   1.000
_cell.angle_alpha   90.00
_cell.angle_beta   90.00
_cell.angle_gamma   90.00
#
_symmetry.space_group_name_H-M   'P 1'
#
loop_
_entity.id
_entity.type
_entity.pdbx_description
1 polymer ?
#
loop_
_entity_poly.entity_id
_entity_poly.type
_entity_poly.pdbx_seq_one_letter_code
_entity_poly.pdbx_strand_id
1 'polypeptide(L)'
;NTGESTYYFRGNVENNYVKFAGQTWRIVRINENGTIRMIMQDGINNDANYVFNSSANNYSYIYYTNSDTKTQLESWYQTNIESRTNLASKVATGSYYCEQAKTKYQSSYTSGSATMIVYSSYTPNFKCTTDGNGKGIVNSSVGLLTYDEVVFAGGYYSQNNNDYYLWNPSINWWTMSPTGFSNSRARVWEVYTTGDI
;
A
#
# COMPACT_ATOMS: atom_id res chain seq x y z
N ASN A 1 18.41 -8.99 2.65
CA ASN A 1 18.33 -9.09 4.11
C ASN A 1 19.74 -8.88 4.67
N THR A 2 20.08 -7.66 5.03
CA THR A 2 21.42 -7.26 5.53
C THR A 2 21.60 -7.63 7.01
N GLY A 3 20.55 -8.10 7.69
CA GLY A 3 20.56 -8.34 9.13
C GLY A 3 20.37 -7.08 9.98
N GLU A 4 20.18 -5.93 9.34
CA GLU A 4 19.89 -4.67 10.01
C GLU A 4 18.40 -4.56 10.38
N SER A 5 18.10 -3.70 11.34
CA SER A 5 16.75 -3.56 11.89
C SER A 5 15.93 -2.53 11.12
N THR A 6 14.67 -2.88 10.86
CA THR A 6 13.63 -1.96 10.41
C THR A 6 12.73 -1.63 11.60
N TYR A 7 12.46 -0.35 11.82
CA TYR A 7 11.58 0.13 12.88
C TYR A 7 10.25 0.59 12.29
N TYR A 8 9.14 0.33 12.97
CA TYR A 8 7.81 0.74 12.52
C TYR A 8 6.97 1.23 13.69
N PHE A 9 5.98 2.07 13.38
CA PHE A 9 5.00 2.53 14.35
C PHE A 9 3.81 1.57 14.40
N ARG A 10 3.23 1.37 15.60
CA ARG A 10 2.07 0.50 15.81
C ARG A 10 1.10 1.12 16.81
N GLY A 11 -0.19 0.89 16.59
CA GLY A 11 -1.27 1.37 17.47
C GLY A 11 -1.58 2.84 17.29
N ASN A 12 -2.24 3.43 18.26
CA ASN A 12 -2.66 4.82 18.24
C ASN A 12 -1.50 5.77 18.58
N VAL A 13 -0.69 6.08 17.57
CA VAL A 13 0.51 6.91 17.70
C VAL A 13 0.17 8.33 17.28
N GLU A 14 0.50 9.31 18.13
CA GLU A 14 0.21 10.73 17.89
C GLU A 14 1.43 11.57 17.50
N ASN A 15 2.64 11.01 17.56
CA ASN A 15 3.91 11.74 17.37
C ASN A 15 4.70 11.33 16.13
N ASN A 16 4.09 10.65 15.16
CA ASN A 16 4.75 10.22 13.94
C ASN A 16 4.44 11.10 12.72
N TYR A 17 4.08 12.35 12.94
CA TYR A 17 3.83 13.32 11.88
C TYR A 17 5.10 14.00 11.38
N VAL A 18 5.13 14.29 10.07
CA VAL A 18 6.15 15.09 9.42
C VAL A 18 5.54 15.99 8.35
N LYS A 19 6.10 17.18 8.17
CA LYS A 19 5.74 18.09 7.08
C LYS A 19 6.75 17.93 5.94
N PHE A 20 6.26 17.60 4.75
CA PHE A 20 7.06 17.49 3.54
C PHE A 20 6.25 17.90 2.31
N ALA A 21 6.86 18.63 1.40
CA ALA A 21 6.23 19.12 0.17
C ALA A 21 4.90 19.88 0.38
N GLY A 22 4.76 20.59 1.51
CA GLY A 22 3.55 21.32 1.87
C GLY A 22 2.42 20.46 2.43
N GLN A 23 2.61 19.15 2.54
CA GLN A 23 1.64 18.19 3.03
C GLN A 23 2.01 17.66 4.42
N THR A 24 1.01 17.09 5.11
CA THR A 24 1.22 16.34 6.35
C THR A 24 1.34 14.86 6.02
N TRP A 25 2.36 14.22 6.56
CA TRP A 25 2.64 12.81 6.39
C TRP A 25 2.72 12.11 7.73
N ARG A 26 2.43 10.83 7.75
CA ARG A 26 2.68 9.93 8.87
C ARG A 26 3.86 9.03 8.53
N ILE A 27 4.81 8.93 9.45
CA ILE A 27 5.91 7.97 9.32
C ILE A 27 5.34 6.58 9.58
N VAL A 28 5.53 5.67 8.63
CA VAL A 28 5.13 4.27 8.73
C VAL A 28 6.26 3.45 9.30
N ARG A 29 7.45 3.60 8.72
CA ARG A 29 8.64 2.88 9.17
C ARG A 29 9.93 3.64 8.83
N ILE A 30 10.99 3.26 9.53
CA ILE A 30 12.38 3.62 9.23
C ILE A 30 13.05 2.36 8.70
N ASN A 31 13.53 2.42 7.48
CA ASN A 31 14.19 1.30 6.82
C ASN A 31 15.62 1.09 7.37
N GLU A 32 16.17 -0.08 7.11
CA GLU A 32 17.53 -0.49 7.53
C GLU A 32 18.65 0.45 7.06
N ASN A 33 18.44 1.16 5.95
CA ASN A 33 19.38 2.15 5.40
C ASN A 33 19.11 3.58 5.89
N GLY A 34 18.25 3.76 6.89
CA GLY A 34 17.89 5.06 7.47
C GLY A 34 16.88 5.87 6.66
N THR A 35 16.42 5.38 5.50
CA THR A 35 15.35 6.06 4.77
C THR A 35 14.00 5.89 5.48
N ILE A 36 13.10 6.85 5.29
CA ILE A 36 11.80 6.88 5.96
C ILE A 36 10.70 6.59 4.94
N ARG A 37 9.85 5.63 5.27
CA ARG A 37 8.61 5.39 4.53
C ARG A 37 7.47 6.14 5.19
N MET A 38 6.75 6.91 4.39
CA MET A 38 5.67 7.77 4.85
C MET A 38 4.40 7.53 4.04
N ILE A 39 3.26 7.82 4.66
CA ILE A 39 1.95 7.94 3.97
C ILE A 39 1.41 9.35 4.16
N MET A 40 0.78 9.90 3.13
CA MET A 40 0.11 11.20 3.23
C MET A 40 -1.12 11.08 4.12
N GLN A 41 -1.31 12.05 5.03
CA GLN A 41 -2.41 12.01 6.00
C GLN A 41 -3.79 12.12 5.33
N ASP A 42 -3.90 13.00 4.35
CA ASP A 42 -5.18 13.36 3.74
C ASP A 42 -5.31 12.86 2.29
N GLY A 43 -4.46 11.90 1.89
CA GLY A 43 -4.43 11.40 0.52
C GLY A 43 -4.01 12.43 -0.53
N ILE A 44 -4.00 12.06 -1.80
CA ILE A 44 -3.74 12.98 -2.89
C ILE A 44 -5.03 13.75 -3.27
N ASN A 45 -4.88 15.03 -3.66
CA ASN A 45 -5.98 15.87 -4.10
C ASN A 45 -7.17 15.92 -3.10
N ASN A 46 -6.87 16.00 -1.80
CA ASN A 46 -7.85 16.06 -0.71
C ASN A 46 -8.83 14.87 -0.73
N ASP A 47 -8.30 13.67 -0.76
CA ASP A 47 -9.07 12.42 -0.74
C ASP A 47 -10.04 12.27 -1.91
N ALA A 48 -9.68 12.78 -3.07
CA ALA A 48 -10.50 12.58 -4.26
C ALA A 48 -10.70 11.09 -4.55
N ASN A 49 -11.93 10.71 -4.82
CA ASN A 49 -12.28 9.33 -5.17
C ASN A 49 -11.66 8.94 -6.51
N TYR A 50 -10.76 7.99 -6.46
CA TYR A 50 -10.14 7.39 -7.65
C TYR A 50 -10.58 5.94 -7.79
N VAL A 51 -10.62 5.45 -9.01
CA VAL A 51 -10.79 4.02 -9.29
C VAL A 51 -9.42 3.37 -9.25
N PHE A 52 -9.28 2.25 -8.53
CA PHE A 52 -8.00 1.53 -8.50
C PHE A 52 -7.57 1.14 -9.91
N ASN A 53 -8.48 0.59 -10.69
CA ASN A 53 -8.29 0.31 -12.11
C ASN A 53 -9.62 0.35 -12.86
N SER A 54 -9.75 1.18 -13.88
CA SER A 54 -10.94 1.31 -14.71
C SER A 54 -11.12 0.13 -15.68
N SER A 55 -10.04 -0.56 -16.02
CA SER A 55 -10.03 -1.71 -16.94
C SER A 55 -9.83 -3.00 -16.15
N ALA A 56 -10.89 -3.52 -15.57
CA ALA A 56 -10.81 -4.66 -14.67
C ALA A 56 -11.30 -5.98 -15.29
N ASN A 57 -11.18 -6.14 -16.61
CA ASN A 57 -11.64 -7.33 -17.34
C ASN A 57 -10.62 -8.48 -17.40
N ASN A 58 -9.43 -8.30 -16.84
CA ASN A 58 -8.37 -9.29 -16.82
C ASN A 58 -7.75 -9.33 -15.41
N TYR A 59 -7.37 -10.51 -14.95
CA TYR A 59 -6.75 -10.67 -13.63
C TYR A 59 -5.43 -9.90 -13.45
N SER A 60 -4.72 -9.57 -14.53
CA SER A 60 -3.49 -8.76 -14.44
C SER A 60 -3.74 -7.34 -13.91
N TYR A 61 -4.97 -6.88 -13.92
CA TYR A 61 -5.37 -5.58 -13.37
C TYR A 61 -5.53 -5.54 -11.85
N ILE A 62 -5.37 -6.68 -11.17
CA ILE A 62 -5.25 -6.70 -9.71
C ILE A 62 -3.91 -6.11 -9.26
N TYR A 63 -2.92 -6.04 -10.15
CA TYR A 63 -1.59 -5.59 -9.82
C TYR A 63 -1.45 -4.07 -9.88
N TYR A 64 -0.84 -3.51 -8.85
CA TYR A 64 -0.56 -2.08 -8.77
C TYR A 64 0.21 -1.56 -10.00
N THR A 65 1.17 -2.32 -10.49
CA THR A 65 1.97 -1.99 -11.69
C THR A 65 1.10 -1.62 -12.89
N ASN A 66 -0.07 -2.23 -13.03
CA ASN A 66 -0.97 -2.04 -14.15
C ASN A 66 -2.19 -1.16 -13.79
N SER A 67 -2.19 -0.49 -12.64
CA SER A 67 -3.35 0.25 -12.15
C SER A 67 -3.37 1.71 -12.59
N ASP A 68 -4.57 2.25 -12.73
CA ASP A 68 -4.77 3.69 -12.93
C ASP A 68 -4.27 4.48 -11.71
N THR A 69 -4.41 3.91 -10.51
CA THR A 69 -3.89 4.50 -9.27
C THR A 69 -2.39 4.74 -9.32
N LYS A 70 -1.61 3.79 -9.88
CA LYS A 70 -0.17 4.00 -10.07
C LYS A 70 0.11 5.21 -10.95
N THR A 71 -0.57 5.29 -12.09
CA THR A 71 -0.41 6.41 -13.04
C THR A 71 -0.76 7.74 -12.39
N GLN A 72 -1.82 7.79 -11.61
CA GLN A 72 -2.26 9.00 -10.90
C GLN A 72 -1.28 9.42 -9.82
N LEU A 73 -0.76 8.47 -9.02
CA LEU A 73 0.23 8.75 -7.99
C LEU A 73 1.55 9.26 -8.59
N GLU A 74 2.02 8.64 -9.68
CA GLU A 74 3.23 9.06 -10.37
C GLU A 74 3.08 10.46 -10.99
N SER A 75 1.93 10.77 -11.58
CA SER A 75 1.63 12.09 -12.12
C SER A 75 1.59 13.15 -11.00
N TRP A 76 0.96 12.83 -9.88
CA TRP A 76 0.93 13.70 -8.71
C TRP A 76 2.36 13.94 -8.17
N TYR A 77 3.16 12.89 -8.05
CA TYR A 77 4.55 12.95 -7.57
C TYR A 77 5.40 13.84 -8.49
N GLN A 78 5.31 13.62 -9.81
CA GLN A 78 6.03 14.42 -10.79
C GLN A 78 5.71 15.90 -10.66
N THR A 79 4.44 16.25 -10.53
CA THR A 79 3.98 17.64 -10.45
C THR A 79 4.38 18.31 -9.12
N ASN A 80 4.25 17.59 -8.00
CA ASN A 80 4.34 18.19 -6.67
C ASN A 80 5.71 18.05 -6.00
N ILE A 81 6.50 17.06 -6.40
CA ILE A 81 7.78 16.74 -5.76
C ILE A 81 8.92 16.76 -6.78
N GLU A 82 8.86 15.95 -7.82
CA GLU A 82 9.96 15.74 -8.77
C GLU A 82 10.33 17.01 -9.54
N SER A 83 9.34 17.78 -9.95
CA SER A 83 9.55 19.08 -10.63
C SER A 83 10.25 20.15 -9.76
N ARG A 84 10.39 19.88 -8.46
CA ARG A 84 11.01 20.78 -7.48
C ARG A 84 12.31 20.18 -6.98
N THR A 85 13.44 20.61 -7.50
CA THR A 85 14.77 20.04 -7.22
C THR A 85 15.08 19.93 -5.73
N ASN A 86 14.69 20.92 -4.93
CA ASN A 86 14.90 20.92 -3.47
C ASN A 86 14.07 19.86 -2.73
N LEU A 87 12.95 19.42 -3.30
CA LEU A 87 12.12 18.34 -2.75
C LEU A 87 12.59 16.98 -3.31
N ALA A 88 12.81 16.88 -4.61
CA ALA A 88 13.26 15.66 -5.27
C ALA A 88 14.55 15.12 -4.64
N SER A 89 15.50 16.00 -4.29
CA SER A 89 16.76 15.62 -3.63
C SER A 89 16.61 15.01 -2.22
N LYS A 90 15.41 15.08 -1.63
CA LYS A 90 15.09 14.48 -0.32
C LYS A 90 14.43 13.12 -0.44
N VAL A 91 14.01 12.74 -1.63
CA VAL A 91 13.40 11.43 -1.88
C VAL A 91 14.51 10.41 -2.13
N ALA A 92 14.43 9.27 -1.47
CA ALA A 92 15.42 8.20 -1.64
C ALA A 92 15.41 7.69 -3.08
N THR A 93 16.58 7.57 -3.67
CA THR A 93 16.78 6.94 -4.97
C THR A 93 16.81 5.42 -4.84
N GLY A 94 16.36 4.70 -5.86
CA GLY A 94 16.32 3.23 -5.83
C GLY A 94 15.29 2.66 -4.86
N SER A 95 14.30 3.47 -4.48
CA SER A 95 13.17 3.01 -3.68
C SER A 95 12.37 1.95 -4.42
N TYR A 96 11.83 1.00 -3.68
CA TYR A 96 10.95 -0.01 -4.23
C TYR A 96 9.74 -0.23 -3.35
N TYR A 97 8.68 -0.71 -3.97
CA TYR A 97 7.46 -1.13 -3.33
C TYR A 97 7.24 -2.61 -3.57
N CYS A 98 6.60 -3.28 -2.65
CA CYS A 98 6.36 -4.70 -2.74
C CYS A 98 4.93 -4.98 -3.18
N GLU A 99 4.77 -5.33 -4.44
CA GLU A 99 3.49 -5.74 -5.01
C GLU A 99 3.30 -7.23 -4.83
N GLN A 100 3.03 -7.65 -3.60
CA GLN A 100 2.78 -9.04 -3.34
C GLN A 100 1.50 -9.25 -2.55
N ALA A 101 0.78 -10.28 -2.91
CA ALA A 101 -0.30 -10.81 -2.13
C ALA A 101 0.25 -11.86 -1.18
N LYS A 102 0.13 -11.63 0.09
CA LYS A 102 0.54 -12.57 1.15
C LYS A 102 -0.54 -13.61 1.44
N THR A 103 -1.22 -14.05 0.43
CA THR A 103 -2.35 -14.93 0.56
C THR A 103 -2.17 -16.12 -0.37
N LYS A 104 -2.69 -17.26 0.03
CA LYS A 104 -2.58 -18.46 -0.77
C LYS A 104 -3.60 -18.39 -1.92
N TYR A 105 -3.14 -18.35 -3.14
CA TYR A 105 -4.00 -18.45 -4.30
C TYR A 105 -4.57 -19.84 -4.45
N GLN A 106 -5.83 -19.89 -4.83
CA GLN A 106 -6.28 -21.02 -5.62
C GLN A 106 -5.71 -20.86 -7.03
N SER A 107 -5.06 -21.92 -7.50
CA SER A 107 -4.20 -21.97 -8.68
C SER A 107 -4.91 -21.84 -10.04
N SER A 108 -6.13 -21.37 -10.13
CA SER A 108 -6.82 -21.21 -11.40
C SER A 108 -7.54 -19.88 -11.49
N TYR A 109 -6.90 -18.91 -12.10
CA TYR A 109 -7.55 -17.77 -12.70
C TYR A 109 -8.21 -18.17 -14.02
N THR A 110 -9.00 -19.24 -14.05
CA THR A 110 -9.91 -19.49 -15.16
C THR A 110 -11.07 -18.53 -15.05
N SER A 111 -11.36 -17.90 -16.15
CA SER A 111 -12.44 -16.96 -16.42
C SER A 111 -13.58 -16.99 -15.37
N GLY A 112 -13.50 -16.18 -14.33
CA GLY A 112 -14.64 -15.94 -13.46
C GLY A 112 -14.39 -15.74 -11.99
N SER A 113 -13.49 -16.40 -11.32
CA SER A 113 -13.25 -16.14 -9.91
C SER A 113 -11.90 -16.64 -9.42
N ALA A 114 -11.06 -15.71 -8.98
CA ALA A 114 -9.96 -16.02 -8.09
C ALA A 114 -10.31 -15.41 -6.74
N THR A 115 -10.39 -16.21 -5.72
CA THR A 115 -10.61 -15.73 -4.35
C THR A 115 -9.31 -15.88 -3.58
N MET A 116 -8.86 -14.82 -2.97
CA MET A 116 -7.76 -14.87 -2.04
C MET A 116 -8.23 -15.36 -0.69
N ILE A 117 -7.43 -16.20 -0.06
CA ILE A 117 -7.71 -16.71 1.27
C ILE A 117 -6.75 -16.03 2.22
N VAL A 118 -7.28 -15.22 3.12
CA VAL A 118 -6.53 -14.70 4.25
C VAL A 118 -6.60 -15.72 5.38
N TYR A 119 -5.45 -16.00 5.95
CA TYR A 119 -5.37 -16.89 7.08
C TYR A 119 -5.41 -16.09 8.38
N SER A 120 -6.20 -16.56 9.32
CA SER A 120 -6.22 -16.05 10.70
C SER A 120 -4.86 -16.17 11.42
N SER A 121 -3.96 -16.97 10.87
CA SER A 121 -2.60 -17.17 11.38
C SER A 121 -1.51 -16.48 10.57
N TYR A 122 -1.88 -15.49 9.74
CA TYR A 122 -0.92 -14.79 8.92
C TYR A 122 0.08 -13.99 9.76
N THR A 123 1.36 -14.17 9.48
CA THR A 123 2.43 -13.39 10.09
C THR A 123 2.96 -12.38 9.07
N PRO A 124 2.75 -11.07 9.30
CA PRO A 124 3.23 -10.04 8.38
C PRO A 124 4.75 -9.99 8.34
N ASN A 125 5.30 -9.59 7.20
CA ASN A 125 6.73 -9.37 7.05
C ASN A 125 7.03 -8.32 5.97
N PHE A 126 8.23 -7.73 6.01
CA PHE A 126 8.68 -6.75 5.02
C PHE A 126 9.46 -7.37 3.85
N LYS A 127 9.54 -8.69 3.77
CA LYS A 127 10.19 -9.35 2.64
C LYS A 127 9.32 -9.24 1.40
N CYS A 128 9.91 -8.80 0.31
CA CYS A 128 9.26 -8.81 -0.99
C CYS A 128 9.63 -10.10 -1.70
N THR A 129 8.71 -11.04 -1.72
CA THR A 129 8.89 -12.34 -2.39
C THR A 129 7.99 -12.42 -3.62
N THR A 130 8.42 -13.21 -4.58
CA THR A 130 7.61 -13.62 -5.74
C THR A 130 7.07 -15.01 -5.46
N ASP A 131 5.99 -15.09 -4.71
CA ASP A 131 5.35 -16.36 -4.36
C ASP A 131 4.27 -16.81 -5.34
N GLY A 132 4.26 -16.22 -6.53
CA GLY A 132 3.28 -16.47 -7.59
C GLY A 132 2.06 -15.57 -7.53
N ASN A 133 1.92 -14.77 -6.50
CA ASN A 133 0.72 -13.98 -6.22
C ASN A 133 0.92 -12.48 -6.37
N GLY A 134 2.13 -12.04 -6.56
CA GLY A 134 2.49 -10.67 -6.84
C GLY A 134 3.57 -10.61 -7.89
N LYS A 135 3.85 -9.43 -8.35
CA LYS A 135 4.94 -9.16 -9.29
C LYS A 135 6.28 -8.96 -8.59
N GLY A 136 6.29 -9.01 -7.25
CA GLY A 136 7.46 -8.72 -6.46
C GLY A 136 7.76 -7.23 -6.36
N ILE A 137 8.97 -6.84 -6.71
CA ILE A 137 9.42 -5.45 -6.58
C ILE A 137 8.87 -4.56 -7.68
N VAL A 138 8.26 -3.45 -7.31
CA VAL A 138 7.91 -2.33 -8.19
C VAL A 138 8.84 -1.17 -7.89
N ASN A 139 9.66 -0.79 -8.86
CA ASN A 139 10.50 0.40 -8.76
C ASN A 139 9.64 1.64 -9.01
N SER A 140 9.49 2.46 -8.01
CA SER A 140 8.75 3.72 -8.09
C SER A 140 9.18 4.63 -6.94
N SER A 141 9.10 5.93 -7.12
CA SER A 141 9.34 6.91 -6.05
C SER A 141 8.12 7.13 -5.16
N VAL A 142 6.96 6.65 -5.57
CA VAL A 142 5.69 6.78 -4.84
C VAL A 142 4.85 5.51 -5.02
N GLY A 143 4.06 5.16 -4.01
CA GLY A 143 3.19 3.99 -4.07
C GLY A 143 2.25 3.93 -2.88
N LEU A 144 1.39 2.92 -2.87
CA LEU A 144 0.51 2.63 -1.76
C LEU A 144 1.23 1.80 -0.69
N LEU A 145 0.66 1.71 0.49
CA LEU A 145 1.09 0.74 1.50
C LEU A 145 0.68 -0.68 1.10
N THR A 146 1.42 -1.64 1.61
CA THR A 146 1.06 -3.05 1.51
C THR A 146 0.12 -3.46 2.64
N TYR A 147 -0.59 -4.58 2.45
CA TYR A 147 -1.35 -5.24 3.52
C TYR A 147 -0.50 -5.46 4.77
N ASP A 148 0.74 -5.93 4.60
CA ASP A 148 1.68 -6.17 5.71
C ASP A 148 1.98 -4.90 6.51
N GLU A 149 2.19 -3.78 5.83
CA GLU A 149 2.47 -2.50 6.49
C GLU A 149 1.26 -2.04 7.32
N VAL A 150 0.05 -2.27 6.85
CA VAL A 150 -1.17 -1.96 7.61
C VAL A 150 -1.32 -2.88 8.82
N VAL A 151 -1.06 -4.19 8.67
CA VAL A 151 -1.09 -5.14 9.81
C VAL A 151 -0.01 -4.82 10.84
N PHE A 152 1.19 -4.42 10.41
CA PHE A 152 2.22 -3.94 11.34
C PHE A 152 1.78 -2.69 12.09
N ALA A 153 1.07 -1.78 11.42
CA ALA A 153 0.53 -0.57 12.06
C ALA A 153 -0.58 -0.85 13.07
N GLY A 154 -1.25 -2.00 12.98
CA GLY A 154 -2.30 -2.40 13.92
C GLY A 154 -3.62 -2.80 13.27
N GLY A 155 -3.74 -2.74 11.94
CA GLY A 155 -4.92 -3.22 11.23
C GLY A 155 -5.08 -4.74 11.34
N TYR A 156 -6.34 -5.22 11.35
CA TYR A 156 -6.67 -6.64 11.40
C TYR A 156 -7.68 -7.00 10.32
N TYR A 157 -7.51 -8.20 9.78
CA TYR A 157 -8.48 -8.74 8.84
C TYR A 157 -9.82 -8.99 9.52
N SER A 158 -10.88 -8.41 8.91
CA SER A 158 -12.27 -8.65 9.32
C SER A 158 -12.56 -8.38 10.82
N GLN A 159 -11.79 -7.50 11.44
CA GLN A 159 -11.99 -7.08 12.82
C GLN A 159 -11.93 -5.56 12.90
N ASN A 160 -13.01 -4.95 13.33
CA ASN A 160 -13.06 -3.51 13.56
C ASN A 160 -11.96 -3.11 14.54
N ASN A 161 -11.15 -2.16 14.13
CA ASN A 161 -10.11 -1.57 14.96
C ASN A 161 -9.92 -0.10 14.63
N ASN A 162 -10.31 0.76 15.54
CA ASN A 162 -10.14 2.21 15.42
C ASN A 162 -8.98 2.76 16.29
N ASP A 163 -8.14 1.88 16.81
CA ASP A 163 -7.04 2.21 17.72
C ASP A 163 -5.67 2.02 17.05
N TYR A 164 -5.53 2.56 15.83
CA TYR A 164 -4.24 2.64 15.15
C TYR A 164 -4.17 3.83 14.20
N TYR A 165 -2.97 4.36 14.01
CA TYR A 165 -2.74 5.65 13.36
C TYR A 165 -3.06 5.70 11.85
N LEU A 166 -3.25 4.57 11.17
CA LEU A 166 -3.63 4.51 9.76
C LEU A 166 -5.15 4.45 9.56
N TRP A 167 -5.93 4.29 10.63
CA TRP A 167 -7.37 4.33 10.55
C TRP A 167 -7.86 5.75 10.18
N ASN A 168 -8.80 5.81 9.25
CA ASN A 168 -9.49 7.05 8.87
C ASN A 168 -11.01 6.81 8.91
N PRO A 169 -11.75 7.51 9.80
CA PRO A 169 -13.19 7.29 9.93
C PRO A 169 -14.01 7.83 8.76
N SER A 170 -13.40 8.61 7.88
CA SER A 170 -14.10 9.34 6.83
C SER A 170 -14.01 8.68 5.47
N ILE A 171 -12.95 7.92 5.21
CA ILE A 171 -12.69 7.32 3.89
C ILE A 171 -12.16 5.89 4.02
N ASN A 172 -12.54 5.06 3.07
CA ASN A 172 -11.83 3.83 2.77
C ASN A 172 -10.63 4.15 1.87
N TRP A 173 -9.55 3.40 2.02
CA TRP A 173 -8.39 3.60 1.16
C TRP A 173 -7.71 2.29 0.79
N TRP A 174 -7.12 2.24 -0.39
CA TRP A 174 -6.54 1.02 -0.92
C TRP A 174 -5.11 0.80 -0.53
N THR A 175 -4.78 -0.48 -0.34
CA THR A 175 -3.40 -0.94 -0.35
C THR A 175 -2.98 -1.33 -1.78
N MET A 176 -1.68 -1.58 -1.98
CA MET A 176 -1.22 -2.12 -3.26
C MET A 176 -1.27 -3.65 -3.32
N SER A 177 -1.72 -4.30 -2.26
CA SER A 177 -1.73 -5.77 -2.16
C SER A 177 -2.98 -6.32 -2.82
N PRO A 178 -2.86 -7.15 -3.87
CA PRO A 178 -3.99 -7.79 -4.50
C PRO A 178 -4.76 -8.68 -3.55
N THR A 179 -6.09 -8.67 -3.63
CA THR A 179 -6.95 -9.60 -2.88
C THR A 179 -7.70 -10.58 -3.77
N GLY A 180 -7.94 -10.28 -5.02
CA GLY A 180 -8.58 -11.24 -5.89
C GLY A 180 -9.09 -10.66 -7.19
N PHE A 181 -9.64 -11.55 -7.99
CA PHE A 181 -10.32 -11.23 -9.22
C PHE A 181 -11.60 -12.04 -9.31
N SER A 182 -12.75 -11.39 -9.37
CA SER A 182 -14.03 -12.06 -9.50
C SER A 182 -15.01 -11.22 -10.30
N ASN A 183 -15.89 -11.87 -11.08
CA ASN A 183 -16.89 -11.20 -11.91
C ASN A 183 -16.29 -10.09 -12.78
N SER A 184 -15.14 -10.36 -13.41
CA SER A 184 -14.39 -9.40 -14.23
C SER A 184 -13.99 -8.12 -13.48
N ARG A 185 -13.73 -8.21 -12.18
CA ARG A 185 -13.27 -7.10 -11.36
C ARG A 185 -12.00 -7.47 -10.61
N ALA A 186 -11.00 -6.61 -10.75
CA ALA A 186 -9.81 -6.64 -9.92
C ALA A 186 -10.13 -6.08 -8.53
N ARG A 187 -9.55 -6.69 -7.50
CA ARG A 187 -9.72 -6.28 -6.11
C ARG A 187 -8.36 -6.21 -5.44
N VAL A 188 -8.20 -5.22 -4.59
CA VAL A 188 -7.05 -5.06 -3.69
C VAL A 188 -7.55 -4.99 -2.26
N TRP A 189 -6.65 -5.20 -1.31
CA TRP A 189 -6.95 -4.97 0.09
C TRP A 189 -7.24 -3.49 0.33
N GLU A 190 -8.23 -3.23 1.13
CA GLU A 190 -8.75 -1.90 1.44
C GLU A 190 -8.83 -1.75 2.96
N VAL A 191 -8.44 -0.59 3.46
CA VAL A 191 -8.66 -0.23 4.85
C VAL A 191 -10.00 0.49 4.93
N TYR A 192 -10.90 -0.05 5.71
CA TYR A 192 -12.26 0.44 5.85
C TYR A 192 -12.39 1.52 6.94
N THR A 193 -13.45 2.31 6.85
CA THR A 193 -13.80 3.30 7.89
C THR A 193 -14.11 2.67 9.26
N THR A 194 -14.30 1.37 9.31
CA THR A 194 -14.40 0.55 10.53
C THR A 194 -13.04 0.14 11.08
N GLY A 195 -11.96 0.42 10.34
CA GLY A 195 -10.58 0.13 10.73
C GLY A 195 -10.11 -1.32 10.49
N ASP A 196 -10.97 -2.15 9.92
CA ASP A 196 -10.56 -3.47 9.41
C ASP A 196 -9.93 -3.39 8.01
N ILE A 197 -9.36 -4.51 7.57
CA ILE A 197 -8.76 -4.66 6.23
C ILE A 197 -9.46 -5.80 5.51
#